data_69983169f188a8e9fb85fb77345180fd
#
_entry.id   69983169f188a8e9fb85fb77345180fd
#
_cell.length_a   1.000
_cell.length_b   1.000
_cell.length_c   1.000
_cell.angle_alpha   90.00
_cell.angle_beta   90.00
_cell.angle_gamma   90.00
#
_symmetry.space_group_name_H-M   'P 1'
#
loop_
_entity.id
_entity.type
_entity.pdbx_description
1 polymer ?
#
loop_
_entity_poly.entity_id
_entity_poly.type
_entity_poly.pdbx_seq_one_letter_code
_entity_poly.pdbx_strand_id
1 'polypeptide(L)'
;MTAATLIGFLPQACLGPFAGAFVDRHSRKSVMIGADLIIAAAGGILALVAFYMELPVWSIMVVLLIRSAGTAFHSPAFSAATPMIVPKEELTKCAGYTQTMQAVSAIISPAAAAFLYAVWPLNAIILLDIVGAILACVTVAISSIPTPELCPETKRQQFLQDMKEGYVVLKQNRGLFALLWIGVIYMFFYMPISTLFPLICMSYFKGTPAHASAAEIAFAVGMLLGGVILSIWGGFKKRRYTIGLSVLLMGVSNMLSGLLPPDAFLVFVVCCTVMGISAPFYGVQNAIFQETVKPEYLGRVFSLLTSAASLAMPFGLVISGPLAERLGVEKWFVICGIGIIIVALAVFLLPGLREIDNTQ
;
A
#
# COMPACT_ATOMS: atom_id res chain seq x y z
N MET A 1 -10.35 8.74 12.58
CA MET A 1 -9.86 7.97 11.41
C MET A 1 -8.33 7.90 11.34
N THR A 2 -7.61 8.98 11.35
CA THR A 2 -6.12 9.02 11.26
C THR A 2 -5.42 8.19 12.32
N ALA A 3 -5.88 8.22 13.60
CA ALA A 3 -5.29 7.40 14.66
C ALA A 3 -5.47 5.89 14.41
N ALA A 4 -6.62 5.46 13.93
CA ALA A 4 -6.87 4.05 13.61
C ALA A 4 -5.98 3.57 12.45
N THR A 5 -5.83 4.40 11.42
CA THR A 5 -4.94 4.09 10.29
C THR A 5 -3.47 4.07 10.72
N LEU A 6 -3.04 5.02 11.56
CA LEU A 6 -1.68 5.05 12.11
C LEU A 6 -1.38 3.77 12.90
N ILE A 7 -2.31 3.37 13.80
CA ILE A 7 -2.20 2.13 14.57
C ILE A 7 -2.19 0.90 13.65
N GLY A 8 -2.93 0.93 12.54
CA GLY A 8 -2.94 -0.13 11.54
C GLY A 8 -1.64 -0.29 10.75
N PHE A 9 -0.81 0.77 10.62
CA PHE A 9 0.42 0.71 9.83
C PHE A 9 1.69 0.81 10.65
N LEU A 10 1.69 1.50 11.80
CA LEU A 10 2.88 1.72 12.61
C LEU A 10 3.57 0.41 13.05
N PRO A 11 2.85 -0.61 13.56
CA PRO A 11 3.46 -1.89 13.89
C PRO A 11 4.14 -2.56 12.70
N GLN A 12 3.54 -2.49 11.52
CA GLN A 12 4.11 -3.04 10.29
C GLN A 12 5.44 -2.35 9.93
N ALA A 13 5.47 -1.03 10.01
CA ALA A 13 6.69 -0.25 9.74
C ALA A 13 7.80 -0.52 10.76
N CYS A 14 7.46 -0.61 12.04
CA CYS A 14 8.42 -0.83 13.13
C CYS A 14 8.90 -2.29 13.21
N LEU A 15 7.97 -3.25 13.05
CA LEU A 15 8.27 -4.68 13.21
C LEU A 15 8.77 -5.32 11.91
N GLY A 16 8.53 -4.71 10.74
CA GLY A 16 8.91 -5.28 9.44
C GLY A 16 10.37 -5.77 9.37
N PRO A 17 11.37 -4.97 9.75
CA PRO A 17 12.77 -5.43 9.76
C PRO A 17 13.04 -6.61 10.70
N PHE A 18 12.38 -6.64 11.86
CA PHE A 18 12.49 -7.73 12.82
C PHE A 18 11.73 -8.97 12.34
N ALA A 19 10.56 -8.78 11.74
CA ALA A 19 9.73 -9.85 11.21
C ALA A 19 10.44 -10.61 10.08
N GLY A 20 11.14 -9.93 9.18
CA GLY A 20 11.95 -10.59 8.16
C GLY A 20 13.01 -11.50 8.74
N ALA A 21 13.78 -11.02 9.73
CA ALA A 21 14.79 -11.82 10.42
C ALA A 21 14.18 -13.00 11.21
N PHE A 22 12.98 -12.82 11.76
CA PHE A 22 12.26 -13.88 12.47
C PHE A 22 11.77 -14.96 11.50
N VAL A 23 11.18 -14.57 10.38
CA VAL A 23 10.69 -15.47 9.31
C VAL A 23 11.81 -16.31 8.72
N ASP A 24 13.01 -15.75 8.57
CA ASP A 24 14.18 -16.47 8.07
C ASP A 24 14.65 -17.61 9.00
N ARG A 25 14.35 -17.50 10.29
CA ARG A 25 14.75 -18.47 11.33
C ARG A 25 13.68 -19.50 11.67
N HIS A 26 12.45 -19.29 11.23
CA HIS A 26 11.32 -20.14 11.58
C HIS A 26 10.67 -20.75 10.33
N SER A 27 9.89 -21.81 10.52
CA SER A 27 9.06 -22.36 9.48
C SER A 27 8.07 -21.29 8.99
N ARG A 28 8.18 -20.92 7.72
CA ARG A 28 7.29 -19.92 7.10
C ARG A 28 5.82 -20.28 7.25
N LYS A 29 5.52 -21.59 7.13
CA LYS A 29 4.19 -22.17 7.35
C LYS A 29 3.67 -21.89 8.78
N SER A 30 4.50 -22.16 9.79
CA SER A 30 4.13 -21.94 11.21
C SER A 30 3.94 -20.45 11.51
N VAL A 31 4.76 -19.58 10.92
CA VAL A 31 4.64 -18.11 11.09
C VAL A 31 3.34 -17.60 10.48
N MET A 32 2.98 -18.03 9.27
CA MET A 32 1.73 -17.64 8.62
C MET A 32 0.51 -18.09 9.42
N ILE A 33 0.43 -19.36 9.78
CA ILE A 33 -0.68 -19.93 10.57
C ILE A 33 -0.75 -19.25 11.94
N GLY A 34 0.37 -19.04 12.61
CA GLY A 34 0.40 -18.39 13.93
C GLY A 34 -0.09 -16.93 13.86
N ALA A 35 0.31 -16.18 12.83
CA ALA A 35 -0.15 -14.82 12.62
C ALA A 35 -1.66 -14.78 12.38
N ASP A 36 -2.19 -15.62 11.50
CA ASP A 36 -3.62 -15.68 11.18
C ASP A 36 -4.46 -16.09 12.41
N LEU A 37 -3.99 -17.05 13.21
CA LEU A 37 -4.67 -17.45 14.44
C LEU A 37 -4.70 -16.33 15.49
N ILE A 38 -3.62 -15.58 15.65
CA ILE A 38 -3.57 -14.43 16.59
C ILE A 38 -4.55 -13.34 16.13
N ILE A 39 -4.59 -13.03 14.83
CA ILE A 39 -5.51 -12.06 14.26
C ILE A 39 -6.96 -12.53 14.45
N ALA A 40 -7.25 -13.79 14.13
CA ALA A 40 -8.59 -14.38 14.30
C ALA A 40 -9.05 -14.40 15.76
N ALA A 41 -8.17 -14.76 16.68
CA ALA A 41 -8.48 -14.75 18.11
C ALA A 41 -8.81 -13.34 18.61
N ALA A 42 -8.03 -12.32 18.22
CA ALA A 42 -8.29 -10.92 18.57
C ALA A 42 -9.63 -10.43 18.00
N GLY A 43 -9.93 -10.75 16.73
CA GLY A 43 -11.22 -10.45 16.09
C GLY A 43 -12.38 -11.17 16.78
N GLY A 44 -12.19 -12.46 17.13
CA GLY A 44 -13.20 -13.25 17.84
C GLY A 44 -13.54 -12.71 19.22
N ILE A 45 -12.54 -12.30 19.99
CA ILE A 45 -12.74 -11.65 21.29
C ILE A 45 -13.52 -10.34 21.10
N LEU A 46 -13.16 -9.52 20.09
CA LEU A 46 -13.86 -8.29 19.80
C LEU A 46 -15.33 -8.54 19.43
N ALA A 47 -15.59 -9.55 18.59
CA ALA A 47 -16.95 -9.95 18.21
C ALA A 47 -17.77 -10.39 19.43
N LEU A 48 -17.17 -11.18 20.32
CA LEU A 48 -17.84 -11.59 21.57
C LEU A 48 -18.17 -10.40 22.46
N VAL A 49 -17.24 -9.46 22.64
CA VAL A 49 -17.50 -8.23 23.42
C VAL A 49 -18.63 -7.42 22.77
N ALA A 50 -18.69 -7.35 21.44
CA ALA A 50 -19.72 -6.65 20.68
C ALA A 50 -21.14 -7.24 20.87
N PHE A 51 -21.27 -8.49 21.31
CA PHE A 51 -22.57 -9.09 21.66
C PHE A 51 -23.11 -8.63 23.01
N TYR A 52 -22.24 -8.25 23.94
CA TYR A 52 -22.62 -7.96 25.33
C TYR A 52 -22.62 -6.46 25.66
N MET A 53 -21.84 -5.66 24.91
CA MET A 53 -21.70 -4.23 25.14
C MET A 53 -21.35 -3.45 23.88
N GLU A 54 -21.60 -2.15 23.89
CA GLU A 54 -21.11 -1.25 22.85
C GLU A 54 -19.58 -1.24 22.86
N LEU A 55 -18.97 -1.38 21.67
CA LEU A 55 -17.52 -1.46 21.54
C LEU A 55 -16.89 -0.09 21.84
N PRO A 56 -16.06 0.03 22.88
CA PRO A 56 -15.29 1.25 23.08
C PRO A 56 -14.21 1.36 21.98
N VAL A 57 -13.96 2.59 21.53
CA VAL A 57 -13.03 2.87 20.41
C VAL A 57 -11.63 2.30 20.66
N TRP A 58 -11.16 2.31 21.90
CA TRP A 58 -9.85 1.75 22.25
C TRP A 58 -9.75 0.24 21.99
N SER A 59 -10.84 -0.54 22.17
CA SER A 59 -10.81 -1.99 21.91
C SER A 59 -10.62 -2.30 20.41
N ILE A 60 -11.25 -1.51 19.56
CA ILE A 60 -11.04 -1.57 18.11
C ILE A 60 -9.58 -1.23 17.76
N MET A 61 -9.01 -0.20 18.40
CA MET A 61 -7.63 0.20 18.20
C MET A 61 -6.63 -0.91 18.60
N VAL A 62 -6.88 -1.59 19.71
CA VAL A 62 -6.06 -2.72 20.17
C VAL A 62 -6.10 -3.87 19.15
N VAL A 63 -7.27 -4.21 18.64
CA VAL A 63 -7.39 -5.27 17.62
C VAL A 63 -6.70 -4.88 16.31
N LEU A 64 -6.83 -3.61 15.88
CA LEU A 64 -6.09 -3.10 14.72
C LEU A 64 -4.56 -3.18 14.91
N LEU A 65 -4.06 -2.89 16.11
CA LEU A 65 -2.65 -3.01 16.44
C LEU A 65 -2.18 -4.47 16.35
N ILE A 66 -2.94 -5.42 16.94
CA ILE A 66 -2.64 -6.85 16.88
C ILE A 66 -2.66 -7.35 15.43
N ARG A 67 -3.67 -6.94 14.64
CA ARG A 67 -3.81 -7.27 13.22
C ARG A 67 -2.61 -6.76 12.42
N SER A 68 -2.23 -5.52 12.63
CA SER A 68 -1.06 -4.93 11.96
C SER A 68 0.25 -5.64 12.33
N ALA A 69 0.44 -5.98 13.60
CA ALA A 69 1.58 -6.77 14.05
C ALA A 69 1.59 -8.16 13.40
N GLY A 70 0.47 -8.87 13.38
CA GLY A 70 0.35 -10.16 12.71
C GLY A 70 0.68 -10.08 11.21
N THR A 71 0.15 -9.08 10.52
CA THR A 71 0.43 -8.82 9.09
C THR A 71 1.92 -8.54 8.85
N ALA A 72 2.61 -7.85 9.77
CA ALA A 72 4.05 -7.60 9.67
C ALA A 72 4.89 -8.88 9.59
N PHE A 73 4.44 -9.98 10.21
CA PHE A 73 5.07 -11.29 10.12
C PHE A 73 4.53 -12.14 8.97
N HIS A 74 3.21 -12.11 8.73
CA HIS A 74 2.58 -12.90 7.68
C HIS A 74 3.07 -12.52 6.28
N SER A 75 3.13 -11.23 5.93
CA SER A 75 3.48 -10.77 4.60
C SER A 75 4.88 -11.19 4.13
N PRO A 76 5.96 -11.01 4.91
CA PRO A 76 7.27 -11.51 4.51
C PRO A 76 7.36 -13.04 4.48
N ALA A 77 6.63 -13.74 5.36
CA ALA A 77 6.58 -15.20 5.35
C ALA A 77 5.92 -15.73 4.06
N PHE A 78 4.80 -15.13 3.65
CA PHE A 78 4.13 -15.46 2.39
C PHE A 78 5.02 -15.17 1.17
N SER A 79 5.64 -13.99 1.11
CA SER A 79 6.53 -13.60 0.02
C SER A 79 7.74 -14.53 -0.09
N ALA A 80 8.28 -14.99 1.05
CA ALA A 80 9.41 -15.90 1.09
C ALA A 80 9.01 -17.36 0.82
N ALA A 81 7.76 -17.75 1.07
CA ALA A 81 7.25 -19.10 0.78
C ALA A 81 6.96 -19.30 -0.71
N THR A 82 6.48 -18.27 -1.40
CA THR A 82 6.07 -18.34 -2.82
C THR A 82 7.15 -18.95 -3.74
N PRO A 83 8.42 -18.50 -3.75
CA PRO A 83 9.46 -19.07 -4.62
C PRO A 83 9.91 -20.46 -4.21
N MET A 84 9.46 -20.98 -3.06
CA MET A 84 9.76 -22.36 -2.63
C MET A 84 8.74 -23.38 -3.13
N ILE A 85 7.55 -22.90 -3.52
CA ILE A 85 6.43 -23.73 -3.95
C ILE A 85 6.25 -23.64 -5.47
N VAL A 86 6.56 -22.48 -6.05
CA VAL A 86 6.36 -22.17 -7.47
C VAL A 86 7.66 -22.36 -8.23
N PRO A 87 7.66 -23.13 -9.35
CA PRO A 87 8.81 -23.25 -10.25
C PRO A 87 9.27 -21.87 -10.73
N LYS A 88 10.58 -21.69 -10.93
CA LYS A 88 11.16 -20.38 -11.31
C LYS A 88 10.55 -19.81 -12.60
N GLU A 89 10.21 -20.67 -13.55
CA GLU A 89 9.61 -20.32 -14.84
C GLU A 89 8.20 -19.75 -14.70
N GLU A 90 7.49 -20.12 -13.61
CA GLU A 90 6.11 -19.70 -13.36
C GLU A 90 6.00 -18.55 -12.35
N LEU A 91 7.09 -18.10 -11.73
CA LEU A 91 7.06 -17.02 -10.72
C LEU A 91 6.44 -15.72 -11.27
N THR A 92 6.77 -15.35 -12.51
CA THR A 92 6.19 -14.16 -13.16
C THR A 92 4.68 -14.30 -13.34
N LYS A 93 4.22 -15.50 -13.73
CA LYS A 93 2.79 -15.81 -13.88
C LYS A 93 2.06 -15.78 -12.53
N CYS A 94 2.69 -16.33 -11.49
CA CYS A 94 2.19 -16.27 -10.12
C CYS A 94 2.08 -14.83 -9.61
N ALA A 95 3.06 -13.99 -9.88
CA ALA A 95 3.01 -12.56 -9.56
C ALA A 95 1.85 -11.87 -10.30
N GLY A 96 1.61 -12.22 -11.57
CA GLY A 96 0.45 -11.74 -12.34
C GLY A 96 -0.89 -12.13 -11.70
N TYR A 97 -1.03 -13.38 -11.24
CA TYR A 97 -2.24 -13.82 -10.51
C TYR A 97 -2.43 -13.05 -9.22
N THR A 98 -1.36 -12.82 -8.45
CA THR A 98 -1.43 -12.04 -7.21
C THR A 98 -1.90 -10.60 -7.47
N GLN A 99 -1.37 -9.95 -8.50
CA GLN A 99 -1.80 -8.60 -8.91
C GLN A 99 -3.26 -8.58 -9.37
N THR A 100 -3.69 -9.59 -10.13
CA THR A 100 -5.08 -9.73 -10.56
C THR A 100 -6.01 -9.87 -9.36
N MET A 101 -5.67 -10.72 -8.39
CA MET A 101 -6.44 -10.90 -7.16
C MET A 101 -6.51 -9.60 -6.34
N GLN A 102 -5.42 -8.84 -6.24
CA GLN A 102 -5.42 -7.54 -5.58
C GLN A 102 -6.34 -6.54 -6.29
N ALA A 103 -6.30 -6.46 -7.62
CA ALA A 103 -7.16 -5.57 -8.40
C ALA A 103 -8.65 -5.95 -8.24
N VAL A 104 -8.97 -7.25 -8.34
CA VAL A 104 -10.33 -7.77 -8.12
C VAL A 104 -10.81 -7.45 -6.70
N SER A 105 -9.96 -7.66 -5.69
CA SER A 105 -10.27 -7.33 -4.30
C SER A 105 -10.50 -5.85 -4.10
N ALA A 106 -9.70 -4.98 -4.72
CA ALA A 106 -9.87 -3.53 -4.63
C ALA A 106 -11.21 -3.03 -5.21
N ILE A 107 -11.80 -3.76 -6.15
CA ILE A 107 -13.11 -3.43 -6.73
C ILE A 107 -14.24 -4.04 -5.89
N ILE A 108 -14.12 -5.34 -5.54
CA ILE A 108 -15.21 -6.08 -4.88
C ILE A 108 -15.33 -5.71 -3.41
N SER A 109 -14.20 -5.52 -2.69
CA SER A 109 -14.22 -5.32 -1.23
C SER A 109 -15.01 -4.09 -0.78
N PRO A 110 -14.89 -2.89 -1.39
CA PRO A 110 -15.69 -1.74 -1.00
C PRO A 110 -17.19 -1.96 -1.21
N ALA A 111 -17.57 -2.59 -2.35
CA ALA A 111 -18.98 -2.89 -2.64
C ALA A 111 -19.54 -3.93 -1.67
N ALA A 112 -18.80 -5.00 -1.39
CA ALA A 112 -19.17 -6.02 -0.42
C ALA A 112 -19.28 -5.44 1.00
N ALA A 113 -18.32 -4.59 1.40
CA ALA A 113 -18.35 -3.93 2.70
C ALA A 113 -19.58 -3.04 2.85
N ALA A 114 -19.92 -2.23 1.84
CA ALA A 114 -21.11 -1.38 1.88
C ALA A 114 -22.40 -2.20 1.97
N PHE A 115 -22.50 -3.30 1.21
CA PHE A 115 -23.65 -4.21 1.26
C PHE A 115 -23.78 -4.90 2.63
N LEU A 116 -22.70 -5.49 3.13
CA LEU A 116 -22.70 -6.18 4.41
C LEU A 116 -23.04 -5.24 5.56
N TYR A 117 -22.49 -4.02 5.56
CA TYR A 117 -22.79 -3.03 6.57
C TYR A 117 -24.25 -2.58 6.57
N ALA A 118 -24.93 -2.62 5.42
CA ALA A 118 -26.33 -2.28 5.29
C ALA A 118 -27.28 -3.38 5.79
N VAL A 119 -26.84 -4.68 5.75
CA VAL A 119 -27.71 -5.84 5.98
C VAL A 119 -27.37 -6.59 7.27
N TRP A 120 -26.11 -6.54 7.72
CA TRP A 120 -25.63 -7.31 8.86
C TRP A 120 -25.20 -6.41 10.02
N PRO A 121 -25.37 -6.87 11.26
CA PRO A 121 -24.82 -6.18 12.43
C PRO A 121 -23.29 -6.31 12.44
N LEU A 122 -22.63 -5.34 13.06
CA LEU A 122 -21.17 -5.24 13.09
C LEU A 122 -20.46 -6.50 13.63
N ASN A 123 -21.02 -7.14 14.65
CA ASN A 123 -20.50 -8.36 15.22
C ASN A 123 -20.49 -9.53 14.21
N ALA A 124 -21.52 -9.66 13.37
CA ALA A 124 -21.55 -10.67 12.32
C ALA A 124 -20.50 -10.40 11.23
N ILE A 125 -20.25 -9.13 10.91
CA ILE A 125 -19.20 -8.74 9.95
C ILE A 125 -17.82 -9.08 10.51
N ILE A 126 -17.58 -8.85 11.80
CA ILE A 126 -16.30 -9.22 12.46
C ILE A 126 -16.11 -10.74 12.45
N LEU A 127 -17.17 -11.54 12.62
CA LEU A 127 -17.08 -13.01 12.55
C LEU A 127 -16.67 -13.51 11.17
N LEU A 128 -16.93 -12.77 10.11
CA LEU A 128 -16.50 -13.11 8.75
C LEU A 128 -14.96 -13.19 8.64
N ASP A 129 -14.24 -12.38 9.40
CA ASP A 129 -12.78 -12.41 9.50
C ASP A 129 -12.28 -13.77 10.04
N ILE A 130 -13.00 -14.36 10.99
CA ILE A 130 -12.66 -15.69 11.56
C ILE A 130 -12.82 -16.78 10.49
N VAL A 131 -13.89 -16.73 9.71
CA VAL A 131 -14.11 -17.68 8.62
C VAL A 131 -12.97 -17.57 7.60
N GLY A 132 -12.60 -16.33 7.22
CA GLY A 132 -11.46 -16.08 6.34
C GLY A 132 -10.15 -16.61 6.89
N ALA A 133 -9.86 -16.41 8.17
CA ALA A 133 -8.65 -16.90 8.82
C ALA A 133 -8.62 -18.44 8.90
N ILE A 134 -9.74 -19.09 9.17
CA ILE A 134 -9.82 -20.56 9.16
C ILE A 134 -9.52 -21.10 7.76
N LEU A 135 -10.12 -20.52 6.72
CA LEU A 135 -9.84 -20.91 5.33
C LEU A 135 -8.38 -20.69 4.96
N ALA A 136 -7.78 -19.56 5.36
CA ALA A 136 -6.36 -19.28 5.15
C ALA A 136 -5.47 -20.29 5.89
N CYS A 137 -5.74 -20.58 7.17
CA CYS A 137 -4.99 -21.56 7.92
C CYS A 137 -5.09 -22.97 7.33
N VAL A 138 -6.28 -23.39 6.87
CA VAL A 138 -6.48 -24.70 6.24
C VAL A 138 -5.71 -24.78 4.92
N THR A 139 -5.79 -23.77 4.06
CA THR A 139 -5.05 -23.75 2.79
C THR A 139 -3.55 -23.79 2.98
N VAL A 140 -3.01 -23.02 3.94
CA VAL A 140 -1.59 -23.05 4.30
C VAL A 140 -1.21 -24.39 4.92
N ALA A 141 -2.07 -24.98 5.76
CA ALA A 141 -1.81 -26.29 6.40
C ALA A 141 -1.72 -27.43 5.39
N ILE A 142 -2.55 -27.42 4.33
CA ILE A 142 -2.53 -28.41 3.26
C ILE A 142 -1.33 -28.20 2.32
N SER A 143 -0.86 -26.97 2.15
CA SER A 143 0.26 -26.65 1.27
C SER A 143 1.57 -27.24 1.79
N SER A 144 2.34 -27.91 0.89
CA SER A 144 3.66 -28.45 1.20
C SER A 144 4.72 -27.36 1.07
N ILE A 145 4.89 -26.57 2.13
CA ILE A 145 5.93 -25.52 2.18
C ILE A 145 7.19 -26.13 2.83
N PRO A 146 8.32 -26.24 2.10
CA PRO A 146 9.55 -26.76 2.67
C PRO A 146 10.02 -25.91 3.85
N THR A 147 10.49 -26.59 4.91
CA THR A 147 11.12 -25.87 6.02
C THR A 147 12.54 -25.48 5.60
N PRO A 148 12.94 -24.21 5.69
CA PRO A 148 14.29 -23.82 5.36
C PRO A 148 15.28 -24.46 6.33
N GLU A 149 16.44 -24.90 5.82
CA GLU A 149 17.55 -25.27 6.67
C GLU A 149 17.97 -24.07 7.52
N LEU A 150 18.07 -24.27 8.83
CA LEU A 150 18.41 -23.22 9.78
C LEU A 150 19.81 -22.67 9.45
N CYS A 151 19.89 -21.44 8.93
CA CYS A 151 21.16 -20.76 8.72
C CYS A 151 21.66 -20.09 10.02
N PRO A 152 22.96 -20.20 10.34
CA PRO A 152 23.55 -19.63 11.55
C PRO A 152 23.49 -18.10 11.66
N GLU A 153 23.78 -17.57 12.85
CA GLU A 153 23.61 -16.21 13.38
C GLU A 153 24.18 -15.00 12.58
N THR A 154 24.80 -15.20 11.46
CA THR A 154 25.52 -14.17 10.67
C THR A 154 24.62 -13.12 9.98
N LYS A 155 23.30 -13.31 9.94
CA LYS A 155 22.41 -12.51 9.06
C LYS A 155 22.00 -11.12 9.57
N ARG A 156 22.10 -10.79 10.85
CA ARG A 156 21.72 -9.44 11.33
C ARG A 156 22.74 -8.38 10.88
N GLN A 157 24.01 -8.73 10.89
CA GLN A 157 25.08 -7.87 10.35
C GLN A 157 24.96 -7.76 8.83
N GLN A 158 24.58 -8.83 8.15
CA GLN A 158 24.34 -8.85 6.71
C GLN A 158 23.18 -7.93 6.30
N PHE A 159 22.05 -7.89 7.03
CA PHE A 159 20.92 -7.02 6.67
C PHE A 159 21.27 -5.53 6.66
N LEU A 160 21.96 -5.05 7.71
CA LEU A 160 22.42 -3.65 7.77
C LEU A 160 23.48 -3.36 6.70
N GLN A 161 24.33 -4.33 6.41
CA GLN A 161 25.32 -4.24 5.34
C GLN A 161 24.65 -4.23 3.96
N ASP A 162 23.64 -5.09 3.74
CA ASP A 162 22.86 -5.13 2.52
C ASP A 162 22.11 -3.83 2.26
N MET A 163 21.49 -3.24 3.32
CA MET A 163 20.88 -1.90 3.22
C MET A 163 21.92 -0.83 2.88
N LYS A 164 23.10 -0.87 3.49
CA LYS A 164 24.19 0.06 3.21
C LYS A 164 24.70 -0.09 1.78
N GLU A 165 24.84 -1.31 1.31
CA GLU A 165 25.25 -1.58 -0.07
C GLU A 165 24.18 -1.12 -1.08
N GLY A 166 22.89 -1.39 -0.82
CA GLY A 166 21.78 -0.87 -1.63
C GLY A 166 21.78 0.67 -1.69
N TYR A 167 22.02 1.33 -0.56
CA TYR A 167 22.14 2.80 -0.50
C TYR A 167 23.35 3.32 -1.30
N VAL A 168 24.50 2.67 -1.20
CA VAL A 168 25.71 3.03 -1.99
C VAL A 168 25.46 2.90 -3.48
N VAL A 169 24.83 1.82 -3.92
CA VAL A 169 24.45 1.60 -5.33
C VAL A 169 23.51 2.70 -5.83
N LEU A 170 22.50 3.06 -5.05
CA LEU A 170 21.58 4.14 -5.40
C LEU A 170 22.29 5.49 -5.44
N LYS A 171 23.18 5.78 -4.47
CA LYS A 171 23.90 7.05 -4.40
C LYS A 171 24.89 7.24 -5.56
N GLN A 172 25.44 6.15 -6.09
CA GLN A 172 26.31 6.19 -7.26
C GLN A 172 25.58 6.61 -8.53
N ASN A 173 24.27 6.32 -8.63
CA ASN A 173 23.44 6.75 -9.74
C ASN A 173 22.50 7.90 -9.30
N ARG A 174 22.86 9.12 -9.69
CA ARG A 174 22.09 10.34 -9.33
C ARG A 174 20.61 10.27 -9.71
N GLY A 175 20.31 9.61 -10.82
CA GLY A 175 18.92 9.48 -11.27
C GLY A 175 18.12 8.52 -10.42
N LEU A 176 18.66 7.35 -10.07
CA LEU A 176 18.00 6.38 -9.18
C LEU A 176 17.82 6.94 -7.76
N PHE A 177 18.81 7.69 -7.28
CA PHE A 177 18.73 8.37 -5.99
C PHE A 177 17.64 9.45 -5.97
N ALA A 178 17.53 10.22 -7.06
CA ALA A 178 16.43 11.19 -7.21
C ALA A 178 15.06 10.51 -7.26
N LEU A 179 14.92 9.38 -7.99
CA LEU A 179 13.69 8.60 -8.03
C LEU A 179 13.28 8.04 -6.65
N LEU A 180 14.24 7.61 -5.83
CA LEU A 180 13.96 7.17 -4.46
C LEU A 180 13.27 8.30 -3.67
N TRP A 181 13.89 9.50 -3.66
CA TRP A 181 13.34 10.62 -2.90
C TRP A 181 12.01 11.14 -3.45
N ILE A 182 11.84 11.13 -4.76
CA ILE A 182 10.57 11.44 -5.42
C ILE A 182 9.49 10.47 -4.92
N GLY A 183 9.77 9.17 -4.87
CA GLY A 183 8.86 8.16 -4.36
C GLY A 183 8.51 8.37 -2.88
N VAL A 184 9.49 8.67 -2.04
CA VAL A 184 9.30 8.93 -0.60
C VAL A 184 8.41 10.16 -0.37
N ILE A 185 8.71 11.27 -1.05
CA ILE A 185 7.95 12.52 -0.91
C ILE A 185 6.53 12.35 -1.50
N TYR A 186 6.40 11.64 -2.63
CA TYR A 186 5.10 11.30 -3.19
C TYR A 186 4.25 10.51 -2.19
N MET A 187 4.80 9.45 -1.58
CA MET A 187 4.10 8.65 -0.58
C MET A 187 3.71 9.44 0.67
N PHE A 188 4.55 10.39 1.08
CA PHE A 188 4.26 11.29 2.20
C PHE A 188 2.98 12.10 1.98
N PHE A 189 2.72 12.59 0.76
CA PHE A 189 1.51 13.32 0.43
C PHE A 189 0.33 12.41 0.04
N TYR A 190 0.61 11.28 -0.61
CA TYR A 190 -0.42 10.38 -1.11
C TYR A 190 -1.14 9.58 -0.01
N MET A 191 -0.40 9.07 0.97
CA MET A 191 -0.97 8.23 2.03
C MET A 191 -2.03 8.92 2.89
N PRO A 192 -1.86 10.17 3.32
CA PRO A 192 -2.91 10.92 3.99
C PRO A 192 -4.20 11.06 3.17
N ILE A 193 -4.07 11.28 1.87
CA ILE A 193 -5.22 11.39 0.96
C ILE A 193 -6.00 10.08 0.96
N SER A 194 -5.31 8.96 0.73
CA SER A 194 -5.92 7.63 0.73
C SER A 194 -6.66 7.32 2.04
N THR A 195 -6.06 7.69 3.17
CA THR A 195 -6.66 7.47 4.50
C THR A 195 -7.87 8.36 4.78
N LEU A 196 -7.83 9.61 4.33
CA LEU A 196 -8.89 10.60 4.56
C LEU A 196 -9.97 10.57 3.46
N PHE A 197 -9.86 9.66 2.50
CA PHE A 197 -10.78 9.52 1.39
C PHE A 197 -12.24 9.26 1.82
N PRO A 198 -12.52 8.32 2.75
CA PRO A 198 -13.87 8.17 3.28
C PRO A 198 -14.37 9.42 4.03
N LEU A 199 -13.46 10.12 4.71
CA LEU A 199 -13.80 11.31 5.48
C LEU A 199 -14.25 12.45 4.56
N ILE A 200 -13.57 12.73 3.44
CA ILE A 200 -14.01 13.77 2.50
C ILE A 200 -15.38 13.43 1.91
N CYS A 201 -15.63 12.16 1.58
CA CYS A 201 -16.92 11.72 1.05
C CYS A 201 -18.06 11.95 2.04
N MET A 202 -17.84 11.62 3.31
CA MET A 202 -18.91 11.63 4.32
C MET A 202 -19.07 13.00 5.00
N SER A 203 -17.96 13.70 5.32
CA SER A 203 -18.01 14.96 6.06
C SER A 203 -18.17 16.17 5.15
N TYR A 204 -17.44 16.24 4.05
CA TYR A 204 -17.45 17.40 3.16
C TYR A 204 -18.58 17.33 2.13
N PHE A 205 -18.66 16.22 1.37
CA PHE A 205 -19.74 16.02 0.38
C PHE A 205 -21.06 15.54 1.02
N LYS A 206 -21.13 15.40 2.37
CA LYS A 206 -22.32 14.95 3.10
C LYS A 206 -22.91 13.65 2.58
N GLY A 207 -22.05 12.77 2.05
CA GLY A 207 -22.42 11.49 1.51
C GLY A 207 -22.61 10.41 2.57
N THR A 208 -23.04 9.24 2.13
CA THR A 208 -23.19 8.02 2.93
C THR A 208 -21.96 7.12 2.73
N PRO A 209 -21.79 6.02 3.49
CA PRO A 209 -20.76 5.01 3.21
C PRO A 209 -20.80 4.49 1.77
N ALA A 210 -22.00 4.42 1.15
CA ALA A 210 -22.13 4.03 -0.26
C ALA A 210 -21.46 5.02 -1.21
N HIS A 211 -21.46 6.32 -0.91
CA HIS A 211 -20.74 7.33 -1.69
C HIS A 211 -19.22 7.12 -1.59
N ALA A 212 -18.71 6.80 -0.39
CA ALA A 212 -17.28 6.49 -0.22
C ALA A 212 -16.89 5.25 -1.04
N SER A 213 -17.70 4.18 -0.95
CA SER A 213 -17.47 2.97 -1.76
C SER A 213 -17.56 3.23 -3.26
N ALA A 214 -18.49 4.05 -3.72
CA ALA A 214 -18.59 4.43 -5.13
C ALA A 214 -17.33 5.17 -5.63
N ALA A 215 -16.79 6.07 -4.83
CA ALA A 215 -15.55 6.78 -5.14
C ALA A 215 -14.32 5.83 -5.18
N GLU A 216 -14.23 4.88 -4.24
CA GLU A 216 -13.18 3.85 -4.24
C GLU A 216 -13.28 2.91 -5.44
N ILE A 217 -14.49 2.49 -5.82
CA ILE A 217 -14.74 1.70 -7.02
C ILE A 217 -14.33 2.50 -8.27
N ALA A 218 -14.68 3.79 -8.35
CA ALA A 218 -14.29 4.64 -9.47
C ALA A 218 -12.76 4.73 -9.60
N PHE A 219 -12.04 4.87 -8.48
CA PHE A 219 -10.59 4.82 -8.46
C PHE A 219 -10.06 3.46 -8.96
N ALA A 220 -10.60 2.34 -8.49
CA ALA A 220 -10.18 1.01 -8.89
C ALA A 220 -10.47 0.74 -10.38
N VAL A 221 -11.62 1.15 -10.89
CA VAL A 221 -11.94 1.11 -12.34
C VAL A 221 -10.95 1.96 -13.13
N GLY A 222 -10.65 3.17 -12.65
CA GLY A 222 -9.62 4.02 -13.23
C GLY A 222 -8.26 3.32 -13.30
N MET A 223 -7.86 2.62 -12.24
CA MET A 223 -6.59 1.89 -12.18
C MET A 223 -6.52 0.76 -13.21
N LEU A 224 -7.63 0.03 -13.42
CA LEU A 224 -7.72 -0.98 -14.49
C LEU A 224 -7.60 -0.34 -15.88
N LEU A 225 -8.34 0.74 -16.13
CA LEU A 225 -8.28 1.47 -17.40
C LEU A 225 -6.86 2.01 -17.66
N GLY A 226 -6.22 2.58 -16.66
CA GLY A 226 -4.84 3.07 -16.74
C GLY A 226 -3.85 1.95 -17.04
N GLY A 227 -4.03 0.76 -16.43
CA GLY A 227 -3.25 -0.43 -16.73
C GLY A 227 -3.39 -0.89 -18.18
N VAL A 228 -4.62 -0.93 -18.69
CA VAL A 228 -4.90 -1.26 -20.10
C VAL A 228 -4.29 -0.22 -21.05
N ILE A 229 -4.50 1.08 -20.75
CA ILE A 229 -3.93 2.17 -21.55
C ILE A 229 -2.40 2.05 -21.60
N LEU A 230 -1.75 1.82 -20.45
CA LEU A 230 -0.30 1.67 -20.38
C LEU A 230 0.18 0.43 -21.15
N SER A 231 -0.55 -0.67 -21.09
CA SER A 231 -0.22 -1.92 -21.80
C SER A 231 -0.28 -1.76 -23.32
N ILE A 232 -1.25 -0.99 -23.83
CA ILE A 232 -1.40 -0.74 -25.26
C ILE A 232 -0.44 0.34 -25.75
N TRP A 233 -0.31 1.42 -24.99
CA TRP A 233 0.51 2.57 -25.38
C TRP A 233 2.01 2.39 -25.10
N GLY A 234 2.39 1.62 -24.06
CA GLY A 234 3.77 1.40 -23.64
C GLY A 234 4.43 2.59 -22.93
N GLY A 235 3.74 3.72 -22.80
CA GLY A 235 4.28 4.95 -22.23
C GLY A 235 5.10 5.78 -23.23
N PHE A 236 5.66 6.90 -22.76
CA PHE A 236 6.56 7.73 -23.55
C PHE A 236 7.91 7.04 -23.72
N LYS A 237 8.58 7.29 -24.85
CA LYS A 237 9.97 6.83 -25.10
C LYS A 237 10.91 7.20 -23.96
N LYS A 238 10.77 8.40 -23.41
CA LYS A 238 11.48 8.85 -22.20
C LYS A 238 10.58 8.59 -20.98
N ARG A 239 10.90 7.57 -20.22
CA ARG A 239 10.05 7.08 -19.11
C ARG A 239 9.77 8.12 -18.03
N ARG A 240 10.66 9.10 -17.84
CA ARG A 240 10.43 10.23 -16.91
C ARG A 240 9.15 10.99 -17.24
N TYR A 241 8.77 11.13 -18.53
CA TYR A 241 7.53 11.81 -18.90
C TYR A 241 6.29 10.99 -18.52
N THR A 242 6.38 9.65 -18.57
CA THR A 242 5.29 8.77 -18.10
C THR A 242 5.09 8.92 -16.59
N ILE A 243 6.17 8.89 -15.81
CA ILE A 243 6.12 9.10 -14.35
C ILE A 243 5.63 10.52 -14.05
N GLY A 244 6.21 11.53 -14.70
CA GLY A 244 5.83 12.93 -14.49
C GLY A 244 4.36 13.21 -14.80
N LEU A 245 3.83 12.64 -15.88
CA LEU A 245 2.41 12.73 -16.23
C LEU A 245 1.52 12.06 -15.19
N SER A 246 1.90 10.86 -14.73
CA SER A 246 1.17 10.16 -13.68
C SER A 246 1.08 10.99 -12.40
N VAL A 247 2.22 11.44 -11.90
CA VAL A 247 2.27 12.24 -10.67
C VAL A 247 1.53 13.57 -10.84
N LEU A 248 1.63 14.20 -12.03
CA LEU A 248 0.91 15.44 -12.33
C LEU A 248 -0.62 15.23 -12.34
N LEU A 249 -1.10 14.21 -13.04
CA LEU A 249 -2.53 13.88 -13.07
C LEU A 249 -3.07 13.59 -11.66
N MET A 250 -2.34 12.83 -10.88
CA MET A 250 -2.68 12.55 -9.48
C MET A 250 -2.77 13.85 -8.66
N GLY A 251 -1.78 14.72 -8.74
CA GLY A 251 -1.73 15.97 -8.00
C GLY A 251 -2.84 16.94 -8.41
N VAL A 252 -3.08 17.11 -9.71
CA VAL A 252 -4.13 17.98 -10.24
C VAL A 252 -5.51 17.47 -9.82
N SER A 253 -5.77 16.17 -9.96
CA SER A 253 -7.06 15.58 -9.57
C SER A 253 -7.32 15.70 -8.07
N ASN A 254 -6.28 15.54 -7.23
CA ASN A 254 -6.41 15.76 -5.78
C ASN A 254 -6.68 17.23 -5.45
N MET A 255 -5.95 18.15 -6.05
CA MET A 255 -6.15 19.59 -5.86
C MET A 255 -7.57 20.00 -6.28
N LEU A 256 -8.01 19.55 -7.46
CA LEU A 256 -9.37 19.81 -7.93
C LEU A 256 -10.42 19.24 -6.97
N SER A 257 -10.23 18.00 -6.49
CA SER A 257 -11.13 17.35 -5.52
C SER A 257 -11.37 18.20 -4.26
N GLY A 258 -10.32 18.84 -3.76
CA GLY A 258 -10.43 19.71 -2.59
C GLY A 258 -10.99 21.12 -2.89
N LEU A 259 -11.05 21.54 -4.17
CA LEU A 259 -11.61 22.83 -4.59
C LEU A 259 -13.09 22.73 -5.02
N LEU A 260 -13.63 21.51 -5.17
CA LEU A 260 -15.01 21.30 -5.57
C LEU A 260 -15.99 21.80 -4.48
N PRO A 261 -17.16 22.34 -4.85
CA PRO A 261 -18.22 22.62 -3.88
C PRO A 261 -18.85 21.31 -3.37
N PRO A 262 -19.47 21.33 -2.17
CA PRO A 262 -20.02 20.12 -1.50
C PRO A 262 -21.10 19.35 -2.30
N ASP A 263 -21.75 19.98 -3.24
CA ASP A 263 -22.79 19.43 -4.13
C ASP A 263 -22.22 18.76 -5.39
N ALA A 264 -20.91 18.93 -5.67
CA ALA A 264 -20.26 18.41 -6.87
C ALA A 264 -19.68 17.00 -6.70
N PHE A 265 -20.34 16.10 -5.96
CA PHE A 265 -19.85 14.74 -5.70
C PHE A 265 -19.57 13.93 -6.98
N LEU A 266 -20.40 14.09 -8.04
CA LEU A 266 -20.17 13.41 -9.32
C LEU A 266 -18.84 13.82 -9.96
N VAL A 267 -18.48 15.09 -9.89
CA VAL A 267 -17.18 15.58 -10.40
C VAL A 267 -16.03 15.01 -9.59
N PHE A 268 -16.21 14.87 -8.27
CA PHE A 268 -15.25 14.19 -7.41
C PHE A 268 -15.04 12.72 -7.81
N VAL A 269 -16.10 11.98 -8.15
CA VAL A 269 -16.00 10.59 -8.66
C VAL A 269 -15.21 10.53 -9.97
N VAL A 270 -15.39 11.50 -10.87
CA VAL A 270 -14.58 11.63 -12.08
C VAL A 270 -13.10 11.88 -11.73
N CYS A 271 -12.83 12.78 -10.80
CA CYS A 271 -11.46 13.00 -10.31
C CYS A 271 -10.84 11.71 -9.74
N CYS A 272 -11.61 10.90 -8.99
CA CYS A 272 -11.17 9.61 -8.47
C CYS A 272 -10.81 8.63 -9.60
N THR A 273 -11.61 8.60 -10.68
CA THR A 273 -11.30 7.78 -11.86
C THR A 273 -9.99 8.23 -12.52
N VAL A 274 -9.76 9.54 -12.67
CA VAL A 274 -8.51 10.08 -13.24
C VAL A 274 -7.31 9.77 -12.35
N MET A 275 -7.46 9.87 -11.01
CA MET A 275 -6.43 9.43 -10.06
C MET A 275 -6.10 7.96 -10.25
N GLY A 276 -7.13 7.11 -10.39
CA GLY A 276 -6.96 5.68 -10.67
C GLY A 276 -6.20 5.43 -11.98
N ILE A 277 -6.60 6.08 -13.08
CA ILE A 277 -5.92 5.98 -14.38
C ILE A 277 -4.43 6.34 -14.27
N SER A 278 -4.08 7.28 -13.43
CA SER A 278 -2.70 7.73 -13.26
C SER A 278 -1.83 6.73 -12.47
N ALA A 279 -2.40 5.91 -11.60
CA ALA A 279 -1.64 5.05 -10.69
C ALA A 279 -0.69 4.05 -11.39
N PRO A 280 -1.08 3.30 -12.46
CA PRO A 280 -0.19 2.38 -13.16
C PRO A 280 0.99 3.06 -13.85
N PHE A 281 0.83 4.29 -14.31
CA PHE A 281 1.93 5.03 -14.96
C PHE A 281 3.07 5.32 -13.98
N TYR A 282 2.75 5.57 -12.69
CA TYR A 282 3.77 5.71 -11.65
C TYR A 282 4.52 4.39 -11.41
N GLY A 283 3.87 3.24 -11.60
CA GLY A 283 4.48 1.91 -11.51
C GLY A 283 5.67 1.68 -12.47
N VAL A 284 5.79 2.48 -13.53
CA VAL A 284 6.97 2.50 -14.43
C VAL A 284 8.26 2.80 -13.67
N GLN A 285 8.20 3.47 -12.52
CA GLN A 285 9.35 3.68 -11.65
C GLN A 285 10.03 2.35 -11.29
N ASN A 286 9.26 1.33 -10.94
CA ASN A 286 9.81 0.01 -10.58
C ASN A 286 10.56 -0.63 -11.75
N ALA A 287 10.05 -0.46 -12.98
CA ALA A 287 10.71 -0.96 -14.18
C ALA A 287 12.06 -0.27 -14.40
N ILE A 288 12.19 1.03 -14.14
CA ILE A 288 13.47 1.75 -14.24
C ILE A 288 14.50 1.18 -13.26
N PHE A 289 14.10 0.91 -12.01
CA PHE A 289 15.00 0.27 -11.03
C PHE A 289 15.42 -1.12 -11.49
N GLN A 290 14.48 -1.93 -12.00
CA GLN A 290 14.77 -3.29 -12.48
C GLN A 290 15.73 -3.32 -13.67
N GLU A 291 15.64 -2.35 -14.55
CA GLU A 291 16.49 -2.28 -15.76
C GLU A 291 17.86 -1.65 -15.49
N THR A 292 17.93 -0.68 -14.58
CA THR A 292 19.15 0.09 -14.34
C THR A 292 20.03 -0.55 -13.26
N VAL A 293 19.45 -1.24 -12.29
CA VAL A 293 20.17 -1.87 -11.18
C VAL A 293 20.57 -3.29 -11.58
N LYS A 294 21.85 -3.66 -11.34
CA LYS A 294 22.32 -5.02 -11.59
C LYS A 294 21.49 -6.03 -10.76
N PRO A 295 21.20 -7.22 -11.33
CA PRO A 295 20.37 -8.25 -10.66
C PRO A 295 20.81 -8.60 -9.23
N GLU A 296 22.13 -8.57 -8.98
CA GLU A 296 22.75 -8.87 -7.68
C GLU A 296 22.34 -7.90 -6.56
N TYR A 297 22.00 -6.64 -6.92
CA TYR A 297 21.65 -5.56 -5.99
C TYR A 297 20.16 -5.24 -5.95
N LEU A 298 19.35 -5.82 -6.85
CA LEU A 298 17.92 -5.52 -6.95
C LEU A 298 17.18 -5.73 -5.63
N GLY A 299 17.41 -6.88 -4.96
CA GLY A 299 16.77 -7.18 -3.68
C GLY A 299 17.09 -6.15 -2.60
N ARG A 300 18.36 -5.71 -2.52
CA ARG A 300 18.84 -4.70 -1.56
C ARG A 300 18.23 -3.33 -1.85
N VAL A 301 18.18 -2.95 -3.11
CA VAL A 301 17.58 -1.67 -3.54
C VAL A 301 16.08 -1.65 -3.29
N PHE A 302 15.34 -2.71 -3.67
CA PHE A 302 13.91 -2.78 -3.42
C PHE A 302 13.56 -2.85 -1.93
N SER A 303 14.36 -3.53 -1.11
CA SER A 303 14.21 -3.52 0.35
C SER A 303 14.36 -2.11 0.91
N LEU A 304 15.33 -1.33 0.41
CA LEU A 304 15.54 0.05 0.82
C LEU A 304 14.36 0.95 0.39
N LEU A 305 13.89 0.80 -0.86
CA LEU A 305 12.72 1.53 -1.39
C LEU A 305 11.47 1.28 -0.55
N THR A 306 11.20 0.01 -0.24
CA THR A 306 10.04 -0.39 0.56
C THR A 306 10.14 0.14 1.99
N SER A 307 11.33 0.04 2.61
CA SER A 307 11.57 0.58 3.95
C SER A 307 11.40 2.08 4.01
N ALA A 308 11.94 2.82 3.03
CA ALA A 308 11.81 4.26 2.96
C ALA A 308 10.35 4.70 2.75
N ALA A 309 9.61 4.02 1.88
CA ALA A 309 8.19 4.28 1.67
C ALA A 309 7.37 3.97 2.94
N SER A 310 7.65 2.86 3.62
CA SER A 310 6.97 2.46 4.86
C SER A 310 7.22 3.45 6.02
N LEU A 311 8.39 4.09 6.05
CA LEU A 311 8.67 5.15 7.03
C LEU A 311 7.97 6.47 6.68
N ALA A 312 7.89 6.83 5.39
CA ALA A 312 7.22 8.06 4.95
C ALA A 312 5.73 8.09 5.32
N MET A 313 5.08 6.91 5.30
CA MET A 313 3.66 6.74 5.55
C MET A 313 3.22 7.19 6.96
N PRO A 314 3.80 6.71 8.08
CA PRO A 314 3.41 7.18 9.41
C PRO A 314 3.62 8.67 9.62
N PHE A 315 4.72 9.23 9.10
CA PHE A 315 4.99 10.68 9.21
C PHE A 315 3.92 11.50 8.48
N GLY A 316 3.53 11.10 7.27
CA GLY A 316 2.43 11.74 6.54
C GLY A 316 1.12 11.70 7.34
N LEU A 317 0.79 10.56 7.95
CA LEU A 317 -0.43 10.39 8.74
C LEU A 317 -0.45 11.19 10.04
N VAL A 318 0.66 11.20 10.78
CA VAL A 318 0.77 11.98 12.05
C VAL A 318 0.54 13.46 11.80
N ILE A 319 1.04 13.99 10.68
CA ILE A 319 0.89 15.40 10.32
C ILE A 319 -0.52 15.68 9.79
N SER A 320 -1.08 14.77 9.00
CA SER A 320 -2.36 14.96 8.31
C SER A 320 -3.56 15.00 9.23
N GLY A 321 -3.56 14.21 10.33
CA GLY A 321 -4.69 14.16 11.26
C GLY A 321 -5.02 15.52 11.87
N PRO A 322 -4.12 16.12 12.65
CA PRO A 322 -4.36 17.42 13.26
C PRO A 322 -4.56 18.55 12.24
N LEU A 323 -3.93 18.48 11.07
CA LEU A 323 -4.09 19.50 10.03
C LEU A 323 -5.44 19.38 9.32
N ALA A 324 -5.90 18.19 9.01
CA ALA A 324 -7.23 17.97 8.43
C ALA A 324 -8.36 18.36 9.39
N GLU A 325 -8.18 18.13 10.71
CA GLU A 325 -9.13 18.58 11.72
C GLU A 325 -9.20 20.11 11.86
N ARG A 326 -8.06 20.80 11.77
CA ARG A 326 -7.98 22.27 11.96
C ARG A 326 -8.34 23.05 10.69
N LEU A 327 -7.91 22.59 9.54
CA LEU A 327 -8.05 23.32 8.28
C LEU A 327 -9.32 22.91 7.49
N GLY A 328 -9.84 21.71 7.74
CA GLY A 328 -10.83 21.05 6.91
C GLY A 328 -10.17 20.03 5.96
N VAL A 329 -10.85 18.91 5.74
CA VAL A 329 -10.36 17.81 4.90
C VAL A 329 -10.18 18.25 3.45
N GLU A 330 -11.07 19.11 2.94
CA GLU A 330 -11.02 19.65 1.58
C GLU A 330 -9.74 20.46 1.33
N LYS A 331 -9.37 21.35 2.27
CA LYS A 331 -8.14 22.15 2.16
C LYS A 331 -6.90 21.29 2.27
N TRP A 332 -6.97 20.21 3.05
CA TRP A 332 -5.87 19.27 3.14
C TRP A 332 -5.64 18.55 1.81
N PHE A 333 -6.72 18.15 1.09
CA PHE A 333 -6.61 17.61 -0.26
C PHE A 333 -5.95 18.59 -1.24
N VAL A 334 -6.27 19.88 -1.15
CA VAL A 334 -5.60 20.92 -1.95
C VAL A 334 -4.11 21.00 -1.63
N ILE A 335 -3.73 21.04 -0.37
CA ILE A 335 -2.32 21.11 0.07
C ILE A 335 -1.54 19.90 -0.42
N CYS A 336 -2.07 18.70 -0.23
CA CYS A 336 -1.46 17.48 -0.73
C CYS A 336 -1.37 17.45 -2.26
N GLY A 337 -2.42 17.89 -2.95
CA GLY A 337 -2.44 18.02 -4.41
C GLY A 337 -1.33 18.94 -4.91
N ILE A 338 -1.16 20.12 -4.30
CA ILE A 338 -0.05 21.04 -4.60
C ILE A 338 1.31 20.39 -4.34
N GLY A 339 1.47 19.70 -3.21
CA GLY A 339 2.68 18.96 -2.89
C GLY A 339 3.04 17.91 -3.95
N ILE A 340 2.05 17.14 -4.41
CA ILE A 340 2.23 16.14 -5.48
C ILE A 340 2.56 16.83 -6.83
N ILE A 341 1.96 17.98 -7.14
CA ILE A 341 2.29 18.76 -8.35
C ILE A 341 3.75 19.24 -8.29
N ILE A 342 4.23 19.71 -7.14
CA ILE A 342 5.64 20.09 -6.96
C ILE A 342 6.55 18.90 -7.21
N VAL A 343 6.18 17.71 -6.71
CA VAL A 343 6.91 16.47 -7.00
C VAL A 343 6.91 16.17 -8.49
N ALA A 344 5.79 16.34 -9.19
CA ALA A 344 5.72 16.16 -10.66
C ALA A 344 6.67 17.13 -11.40
N LEU A 345 6.70 18.39 -10.99
CA LEU A 345 7.62 19.39 -11.56
C LEU A 345 9.09 18.99 -11.30
N ALA A 346 9.40 18.46 -10.12
CA ALA A 346 10.73 17.95 -9.81
C ALA A 346 11.13 16.80 -10.75
N VAL A 347 10.20 15.90 -11.11
CA VAL A 347 10.46 14.82 -12.09
C VAL A 347 10.87 15.39 -13.45
N PHE A 348 10.24 16.47 -13.90
CA PHE A 348 10.57 17.09 -15.20
C PHE A 348 11.87 17.91 -15.16
N LEU A 349 12.20 18.52 -14.02
CA LEU A 349 13.30 19.49 -13.92
C LEU A 349 14.63 18.90 -13.47
N LEU A 350 14.63 17.79 -12.69
CA LEU A 350 15.85 17.23 -12.11
C LEU A 350 16.81 16.67 -13.21
N PRO A 351 18.06 17.17 -13.27
CA PRO A 351 19.02 16.74 -14.29
C PRO A 351 19.37 15.24 -14.22
N GLY A 352 19.44 14.67 -13.01
CA GLY A 352 19.75 13.24 -12.81
C GLY A 352 18.75 12.31 -13.48
N LEU A 353 17.47 12.70 -13.59
CA LEU A 353 16.46 11.92 -14.31
C LEU A 353 16.59 12.01 -15.83
N ARG A 354 17.23 13.08 -16.33
CA ARG A 354 17.56 13.19 -17.76
C ARG A 354 18.67 12.22 -18.18
N GLU A 355 19.57 11.90 -17.25
CA GLU A 355 20.66 10.95 -17.51
C GLU A 355 20.15 9.52 -17.66
N ILE A 356 19.11 9.13 -16.90
CA ILE A 356 18.48 7.80 -17.04
C ILE A 356 17.88 7.59 -18.45
N ASP A 357 17.25 8.63 -19.00
CA ASP A 357 16.66 8.56 -20.35
C ASP A 357 17.71 8.44 -21.48
N ASN A 358 18.97 8.80 -21.20
CA ASN A 358 20.06 8.77 -22.20
C ASN A 358 20.87 7.46 -22.14
N THR A 359 20.66 6.66 -21.10
CA THR A 359 21.34 5.36 -20.92
C THR A 359 20.53 4.18 -21.45
N GLN A 360 19.33 4.43 -21.94
CA GLN A 360 18.45 3.50 -22.65
C GLN A 360 18.42 3.82 -24.16
#